data_bf3f44c161218a871d3309ce5629be44
#
_entry.id   bf3f44c161218a871d3309ce5629be44
#
_cell.length_a   1.000
_cell.length_b   1.000
_cell.length_c   1.000
_cell.angle_alpha   90.00
_cell.angle_beta   90.00
_cell.angle_gamma   90.00
#
_symmetry.space_group_name_H-M   'P 1'
#
loop_
_entity.id
_entity.type
_entity.pdbx_description
1 polymer ?
#
loop_
_entity_poly.entity_id
_entity_poly.type
_entity_poly.pdbx_seq_one_letter_code
_entity_poly.pdbx_strand_id
1 'polypeptide(L)'
;LKPVVEVKFAKDKIAMYEEQNSRIEEQIDVAVKQYMEYESDTYAITAPESSITLVSLYPELKSDELVKKQIAVYQENNKKIINLKEKQIDANVAKWWLYFGG
;
A
#
# COMPACT_ATOMS: atom_id res chain seq x y z
N LEU A 1 18.88 13.65 19.07
CA LEU A 1 17.50 13.52 19.56
C LEU A 1 16.48 13.58 18.45
N LYS A 2 16.61 14.54 17.52
CA LYS A 2 15.73 14.67 16.37
C LYS A 2 15.67 13.39 15.51
N PRO A 3 16.80 12.77 15.12
CA PRO A 3 16.74 11.56 14.29
C PRO A 3 15.98 10.40 14.94
N VAL A 4 16.07 10.26 16.26
CA VAL A 4 15.37 9.19 16.98
C VAL A 4 13.85 9.42 16.94
N VAL A 5 13.41 10.66 17.16
CA VAL A 5 11.99 11.04 17.11
C VAL A 5 11.45 10.86 15.68
N GLU A 6 12.21 11.28 14.68
CA GLU A 6 11.83 11.13 13.27
C GLU A 6 11.67 9.68 12.85
N VAL A 7 12.55 8.78 13.31
CA VAL A 7 12.46 7.35 13.02
C VAL A 7 11.18 6.76 13.60
N LYS A 8 10.89 7.05 14.87
CA LYS A 8 9.67 6.58 15.52
C LYS A 8 8.41 7.10 14.83
N PHE A 9 8.38 8.40 14.52
CA PHE A 9 7.25 9.04 13.87
C PHE A 9 7.00 8.43 12.48
N ALA A 10 8.06 8.23 11.70
CA ALA A 10 7.97 7.62 10.39
C ALA A 10 7.46 6.18 10.48
N LYS A 11 7.95 5.41 11.45
CA LYS A 11 7.52 4.03 11.68
C LYS A 11 6.02 3.96 11.98
N ASP A 12 5.53 4.84 12.84
CA ASP A 12 4.12 4.88 13.21
C ASP A 12 3.23 5.25 12.02
N LYS A 13 3.66 6.22 11.21
CA LYS A 13 2.93 6.61 10.00
C LYS A 13 2.95 5.53 8.93
N ILE A 14 4.08 4.88 8.73
CA ILE A 14 4.18 3.75 7.80
C ILE A 14 3.17 2.68 8.18
N ALA A 15 3.14 2.29 9.45
CA ALA A 15 2.20 1.28 9.94
C ALA A 15 0.74 1.69 9.69
N MET A 16 0.42 2.96 9.89
CA MET A 16 -0.93 3.49 9.64
C MET A 16 -1.31 3.37 8.16
N TYR A 17 -0.43 3.76 7.26
CA TYR A 17 -0.70 3.70 5.82
C TYR A 17 -0.75 2.25 5.31
N GLU A 18 0.10 1.38 5.84
CA GLU A 18 0.07 -0.05 5.50
C GLU A 18 -1.24 -0.70 5.95
N GLU A 19 -1.75 -0.34 7.12
CA GLU A 19 -3.05 -0.81 7.60
C GLU A 19 -4.19 -0.34 6.71
N GLN A 20 -4.18 0.94 6.33
CA GLN A 20 -5.17 1.47 5.38
C GLN A 20 -5.14 0.71 4.06
N ASN A 21 -3.95 0.47 3.53
CA ASN A 21 -3.78 -0.27 2.29
C ASN A 21 -4.29 -1.70 2.41
N SER A 22 -4.06 -2.35 3.54
CA SER A 22 -4.56 -3.69 3.80
C SER A 22 -6.09 -3.73 3.77
N ARG A 23 -6.75 -2.75 4.37
CA ARG A 23 -8.21 -2.63 4.34
C ARG A 23 -8.74 -2.40 2.93
N ILE A 24 -8.06 -1.55 2.16
CA ILE A 24 -8.43 -1.30 0.76
C ILE A 24 -8.29 -2.60 -0.05
N GLU A 25 -7.20 -3.34 0.13
CA GLU A 25 -7.00 -4.62 -0.54
C GLU A 25 -8.10 -5.62 -0.21
N GLU A 26 -8.52 -5.71 1.04
CA GLU A 26 -9.61 -6.58 1.46
C GLU A 26 -10.93 -6.21 0.80
N GLN A 27 -11.26 -4.92 0.75
CA GLN A 27 -12.50 -4.44 0.13
C GLN A 27 -12.51 -4.67 -1.37
N ILE A 28 -11.39 -4.43 -2.03
CA ILE A 28 -11.25 -4.68 -3.47
C ILE A 28 -11.28 -6.18 -3.76
N ASP A 29 -10.67 -6.98 -2.90
CA ASP A 29 -10.68 -8.44 -3.01
C ASP A 29 -12.12 -8.98 -3.00
N VAL A 30 -12.97 -8.49 -2.11
CA VAL A 30 -14.39 -8.86 -2.07
C VAL A 30 -15.08 -8.51 -3.38
N ALA A 31 -14.86 -7.31 -3.90
CA ALA A 31 -15.45 -6.86 -5.16
C ALA A 31 -14.98 -7.71 -6.34
N VAL A 32 -13.68 -8.00 -6.41
CA VAL A 32 -13.10 -8.82 -7.47
C VAL A 32 -13.64 -10.25 -7.43
N LYS A 33 -13.75 -10.83 -6.25
CA LYS A 33 -14.28 -12.20 -6.09
C LYS A 33 -15.72 -12.33 -6.60
N GLN A 34 -16.53 -11.29 -6.43
CA GLN A 34 -17.89 -11.30 -6.98
C GLN A 34 -17.88 -11.46 -8.49
N TYR A 35 -16.96 -10.79 -9.18
CA TYR A 35 -16.80 -10.93 -10.63
C TYR A 35 -16.20 -12.26 -11.01
N MET A 36 -15.27 -12.78 -10.24
CA MET A 36 -14.63 -14.09 -10.48
C MET A 36 -15.62 -15.25 -10.39
N GLU A 37 -16.64 -15.16 -9.56
CA GLU A 37 -17.68 -16.18 -9.46
C GLU A 37 -18.41 -16.39 -10.79
N TYR A 38 -18.47 -15.35 -11.64
CA TYR A 38 -19.07 -15.44 -12.97
C TYR A 38 -18.09 -15.89 -14.04
N GLU A 39 -16.78 -15.86 -13.77
CA GLU A 39 -15.72 -16.20 -14.72
C GLU A 39 -14.68 -17.12 -14.06
N SER A 40 -15.09 -18.36 -13.82
CA SER A 40 -14.26 -19.34 -13.12
C SER A 40 -12.93 -19.65 -13.80
N ASP A 41 -12.86 -19.56 -15.12
CA ASP A 41 -11.62 -19.79 -15.87
C ASP A 41 -10.57 -18.72 -15.59
N THR A 42 -11.01 -17.46 -15.43
CA THR A 42 -10.14 -16.34 -15.10
C THR A 42 -9.53 -16.52 -13.69
N TYR A 43 -10.31 -17.04 -12.77
CA TYR A 43 -9.86 -17.31 -11.40
C TYR A 43 -8.66 -18.26 -11.38
N ALA A 44 -8.70 -19.33 -12.15
CA ALA A 44 -7.63 -20.32 -12.18
C ALA A 44 -6.30 -19.74 -12.68
N ILE A 45 -6.35 -18.75 -13.57
CA ILE A 45 -5.17 -18.13 -14.18
C ILE A 45 -4.59 -17.03 -13.31
N THR A 46 -5.44 -16.25 -12.63
CA THR A 46 -5.05 -14.99 -11.96
C THR A 46 -5.01 -15.08 -10.44
N ALA A 47 -5.35 -16.23 -9.85
CA ALA A 47 -5.44 -16.40 -8.40
C ALA A 47 -4.21 -15.93 -7.58
N PRO A 48 -2.95 -16.07 -8.06
CA PRO A 48 -1.80 -15.61 -7.29
C PRO A 48 -1.59 -14.09 -7.28
N GLU A 49 -2.30 -13.33 -8.10
CA GLU A 49 -2.08 -11.90 -8.22
C GLU A 49 -2.86 -11.09 -7.18
N SER A 50 -2.36 -9.88 -6.90
CA SER A 50 -3.05 -8.93 -6.03
C SER A 50 -4.42 -8.55 -6.61
N SER A 51 -5.44 -8.45 -5.75
CA SER A 51 -6.78 -8.04 -6.15
C SER A 51 -6.81 -6.69 -6.86
N ILE A 52 -5.92 -5.77 -6.48
CA ILE A 52 -5.83 -4.45 -7.11
C ILE A 52 -5.39 -4.58 -8.56
N THR A 53 -4.44 -5.46 -8.84
CA THR A 53 -4.00 -5.77 -10.21
C THR A 53 -5.12 -6.40 -11.03
N LEU A 54 -5.91 -7.27 -10.41
CA LEU A 54 -7.01 -7.96 -11.07
C LEU A 54 -8.15 -7.03 -11.49
N VAL A 55 -8.31 -5.89 -10.84
CA VAL A 55 -9.33 -4.89 -11.21
C VAL A 55 -9.22 -4.48 -12.67
N SER A 56 -8.00 -4.42 -13.21
CA SER A 56 -7.78 -4.04 -14.60
C SER A 56 -8.41 -5.00 -15.61
N LEU A 57 -8.70 -6.23 -15.19
CA LEU A 57 -9.32 -7.25 -16.05
C LEU A 57 -10.85 -7.09 -16.16
N TYR A 58 -11.45 -6.30 -15.30
CA TYR A 58 -12.90 -6.13 -15.22
C TYR A 58 -13.27 -4.67 -15.48
N PRO A 59 -13.67 -4.32 -16.73
CA PRO A 59 -13.95 -2.92 -17.09
C PRO A 59 -14.99 -2.24 -16.22
N GLU A 60 -16.03 -2.96 -15.81
CA GLU A 60 -17.08 -2.40 -14.96
C GLU A 60 -16.55 -2.05 -13.58
N LEU A 61 -15.69 -2.89 -13.02
CA LEU A 61 -15.06 -2.66 -11.73
C LEU A 61 -14.04 -1.53 -11.83
N LYS A 62 -13.27 -1.53 -12.90
CA LYS A 62 -12.27 -0.49 -13.17
C LYS A 62 -12.89 0.90 -13.29
N SER A 63 -14.12 0.99 -13.85
CA SER A 63 -14.81 2.25 -14.02
C SER A 63 -15.67 2.68 -12.81
N ASP A 64 -15.80 1.82 -11.81
CA ASP A 64 -16.52 2.13 -10.59
C ASP A 64 -15.85 3.27 -9.81
N GLU A 65 -16.61 4.30 -9.47
CA GLU A 65 -16.06 5.50 -8.82
C GLU A 65 -15.47 5.20 -7.44
N LEU A 66 -16.11 4.32 -6.67
CA LEU A 66 -15.59 3.95 -5.35
C LEU A 66 -14.28 3.19 -5.47
N VAL A 67 -14.22 2.23 -6.40
CA VAL A 67 -13.00 1.45 -6.65
C VAL A 67 -11.87 2.35 -7.13
N LYS A 68 -12.15 3.28 -8.03
CA LYS A 68 -11.16 4.26 -8.49
C LYS A 68 -10.59 5.08 -7.34
N LYS A 69 -11.44 5.57 -6.45
CA LYS A 69 -11.01 6.34 -5.27
C LYS A 69 -10.17 5.50 -4.33
N GLN A 70 -10.56 4.26 -4.10
CA GLN A 70 -9.81 3.35 -3.24
C GLN A 70 -8.42 3.06 -3.81
N ILE A 71 -8.32 2.81 -5.10
CA ILE A 71 -7.05 2.58 -5.77
C ILE A 71 -6.18 3.82 -5.74
N ALA A 72 -6.77 5.01 -5.95
CA ALA A 72 -6.02 6.27 -5.87
C ALA A 72 -5.43 6.49 -4.47
N VAL A 73 -6.19 6.22 -3.42
CA VAL A 73 -5.71 6.31 -2.03
C VAL A 73 -4.61 5.28 -1.78
N TYR A 74 -4.78 4.07 -2.28
CA TYR A 74 -3.79 3.00 -2.15
C TYR A 74 -2.45 3.41 -2.78
N GLN A 75 -2.48 3.94 -3.99
CA GLN A 75 -1.29 4.40 -4.70
C GLN A 75 -0.63 5.58 -3.99
N GLU A 76 -1.42 6.52 -3.51
CA GLU A 76 -0.91 7.66 -2.75
C GLU A 76 -0.27 7.20 -1.44
N ASN A 77 -0.90 6.26 -0.74
CA ASN A 77 -0.33 5.68 0.48
C ASN A 77 1.00 5.00 0.20
N ASN A 78 1.12 4.27 -0.91
CA ASN A 78 2.38 3.64 -1.31
C ASN A 78 3.48 4.66 -1.50
N LYS A 79 3.19 5.79 -2.14
CA LYS A 79 4.16 6.89 -2.31
C LYS A 79 4.58 7.46 -0.95
N LYS A 80 3.63 7.66 -0.06
CA LYS A 80 3.91 8.17 1.29
C LYS A 80 4.75 7.18 2.09
N ILE A 81 4.48 5.89 1.97
CA ILE A 81 5.26 4.84 2.62
C ILE A 81 6.71 4.86 2.12
N ILE A 82 6.91 4.94 0.81
CA ILE A 82 8.25 5.00 0.22
C ILE A 82 9.00 6.23 0.73
N ASN A 83 8.36 7.41 0.71
CA ASN A 83 8.98 8.64 1.20
C ASN A 83 9.34 8.57 2.67
N LEU A 84 8.46 7.98 3.49
CA LEU A 84 8.72 7.80 4.92
C LEU A 84 9.84 6.81 5.19
N LYS A 85 9.94 5.75 4.39
CA LYS A 85 11.05 4.78 4.48
C LYS A 85 12.38 5.43 4.12
N GLU A 86 12.39 6.29 3.11
CA GLU A 86 13.57 7.09 2.77
C GLU A 86 13.99 8.00 3.92
N LYS A 87 13.05 8.69 4.53
CA LYS A 87 13.30 9.53 5.71
C LYS A 87 13.82 8.72 6.89
N GLN A 88 13.31 7.50 7.07
CA GLN A 88 13.82 6.58 8.09
C GLN A 88 15.28 6.24 7.85
N ILE A 89 15.67 5.96 6.61
CA ILE A 89 17.04 5.67 6.25
C ILE A 89 17.92 6.88 6.55
N ASP A 90 17.50 8.08 6.12
CA ASP A 90 18.24 9.32 6.36
C ASP A 90 18.40 9.60 7.85
N ALA A 91 17.33 9.44 8.64
CA ALA A 91 17.37 9.62 10.08
C ALA A 91 18.27 8.59 10.77
N ASN A 92 18.28 7.35 10.31
CA ASN A 92 19.17 6.32 10.83
C ASN A 92 20.64 6.62 10.52
N VAL A 93 20.92 7.13 9.33
CA VAL A 93 22.26 7.58 8.95
C VAL A 93 22.70 8.74 9.86
N ALA A 94 21.85 9.74 10.06
CA ALA A 94 22.13 10.87 10.96
C ALA A 94 22.37 10.40 12.40
N LYS A 95 21.55 9.47 12.88
CA LYS A 95 21.70 8.87 14.20
C LYS A 95 23.04 8.16 14.34
N TRP A 96 23.46 7.42 13.32
CA TRP A 96 24.75 6.73 13.27
C TRP A 96 25.90 7.73 13.34
N TRP A 97 25.81 8.83 12.59
CA TRP A 97 26.81 9.91 12.62
C TRP A 97 26.91 10.55 13.99
N LEU A 98 25.80 10.81 14.67
CA LEU A 98 25.80 11.34 16.03
C LEU A 98 26.48 10.39 17.01
N TYR A 99 26.38 9.10 16.78
CA TYR A 99 26.95 8.08 17.66
C TYR A 99 28.42 7.84 17.40
N PHE A 100 28.84 7.79 16.15
CA PHE A 100 30.21 7.41 15.76
C PHE A 100 31.04 8.55 15.18
N GLY A 101 30.43 9.50 14.54
CA GLY A 101 31.13 10.54 13.80
C GLY A 101 31.40 11.83 14.54
N GLY A 102 30.72 11.98 15.64
CA GLY A 102 30.91 13.20 16.41
C GLY A 102 31.01 14.41 15.52
#